data_1f93b187dfbc1db675672b975107f2f2
#
_entry.id   1f93b187dfbc1db675672b975107f2f2
#
_cell.length_a   1.000
_cell.length_b   1.000
_cell.length_c   1.000
_cell.angle_alpha   90.00
_cell.angle_beta   90.00
_cell.angle_gamma   90.00
#
_symmetry.space_group_name_H-M   'P 1'
#
loop_
_entity.id
_entity.type
_entity.pdbx_description
1 polymer ?
#
loop_
_entity_poly.entity_id
_entity_poly.type
_entity_poly.pdbx_seq_one_letter_code
_entity_poly.pdbx_strand_id
1 'polypeptide(L)'
;DDSDFPGVWTVLKAPQVSDRYKREIAEQIISFYRKRKYEAGCLTGLDHKLLSAAARRMLMQYLTEEHLYETAYRMAEECGYEHMDTAACVSLCSYAIHTAGFEEDDFLLGFAEHVFYRGTYNDVILIYLCKYYNGATKTMAEIWKAAGAFDIDTFDLEERILSQMLYSTDYIADIEEIY
;
A
#
# COMPACT_ATOMS: atom_id res chain seq x y z
N ASP A 1 -16.15 -30.01 -9.05
CA ASP A 1 -15.23 -28.87 -8.77
C ASP A 1 -15.99 -27.59 -8.97
N ASP A 2 -16.56 -27.05 -7.87
CA ASP A 2 -17.38 -25.83 -7.89
C ASP A 2 -16.56 -24.54 -8.05
N SER A 3 -15.26 -24.65 -8.24
CA SER A 3 -14.33 -23.50 -8.33
C SER A 3 -14.14 -22.96 -9.75
N ASP A 4 -14.63 -23.65 -10.73
CA ASP A 4 -14.43 -23.27 -12.13
C ASP A 4 -15.71 -22.61 -12.68
N PHE A 5 -15.66 -21.28 -12.85
CA PHE A 5 -16.71 -20.50 -13.51
C PHE A 5 -16.30 -20.11 -14.94
N PRO A 6 -15.97 -21.06 -15.85
CA PRO A 6 -15.49 -20.72 -17.18
C PRO A 6 -16.49 -19.85 -17.97
N GLY A 7 -17.78 -20.05 -17.73
CA GLY A 7 -18.82 -19.24 -18.33
C GLY A 7 -18.81 -17.77 -17.88
N VAL A 8 -18.41 -17.52 -16.65
CA VAL A 8 -18.35 -16.15 -16.09
C VAL A 8 -17.22 -15.35 -16.73
N TRP A 9 -16.04 -15.94 -16.88
CA TRP A 9 -14.91 -15.29 -17.56
C TRP A 9 -15.24 -14.97 -19.02
N THR A 10 -15.98 -15.84 -19.68
CA THR A 10 -16.47 -15.59 -21.04
C THR A 10 -17.38 -14.36 -21.08
N VAL A 11 -18.30 -14.22 -20.13
CA VAL A 11 -19.21 -13.06 -20.04
C VAL A 11 -18.43 -11.78 -19.74
N LEU A 12 -17.47 -11.81 -18.81
CA LEU A 12 -16.66 -10.64 -18.47
C LEU A 12 -15.81 -10.14 -19.65
N LYS A 13 -15.36 -11.03 -20.51
CA LYS A 13 -14.57 -10.69 -21.72
C LYS A 13 -15.44 -10.37 -22.95
N ALA A 14 -16.74 -10.62 -22.91
CA ALA A 14 -17.60 -10.44 -24.05
C ALA A 14 -17.85 -8.94 -24.34
N PRO A 15 -17.56 -8.44 -25.56
CA PRO A 15 -17.69 -7.02 -25.89
C PRO A 15 -19.16 -6.56 -25.96
N GLN A 16 -20.08 -7.46 -26.18
CA GLN A 16 -21.51 -7.18 -26.25
C GLN A 16 -22.20 -7.02 -24.90
N VAL A 17 -21.52 -7.38 -23.82
CA VAL A 17 -22.04 -7.25 -22.44
C VAL A 17 -21.72 -5.87 -21.91
N SER A 18 -22.71 -5.16 -21.34
CA SER A 18 -22.51 -3.83 -20.80
C SER A 18 -21.55 -3.85 -19.59
N ASP A 19 -20.76 -2.79 -19.43
CA ASP A 19 -19.81 -2.65 -18.31
C ASP A 19 -20.53 -2.68 -16.95
N ARG A 20 -21.75 -2.16 -16.88
CA ARG A 20 -22.56 -2.25 -15.67
C ARG A 20 -22.80 -3.70 -15.25
N TYR A 21 -23.21 -4.54 -16.19
CA TYR A 21 -23.49 -5.95 -15.92
C TYR A 21 -22.21 -6.74 -15.60
N LYS A 22 -21.12 -6.44 -16.32
CA LYS A 22 -19.80 -7.02 -16.02
C LYS A 22 -19.35 -6.67 -14.59
N ARG A 23 -19.56 -5.42 -14.19
CA ARG A 23 -19.24 -4.98 -12.82
C ARG A 23 -20.00 -5.75 -11.77
N GLU A 24 -21.34 -5.85 -11.92
CA GLU A 24 -22.19 -6.59 -10.98
C GLU A 24 -21.75 -8.05 -10.83
N ILE A 25 -21.42 -8.71 -11.93
CA ILE A 25 -20.90 -10.09 -11.92
C ILE A 25 -19.53 -10.16 -11.20
N ALA A 26 -18.59 -9.29 -11.55
CA ALA A 26 -17.26 -9.29 -10.96
C ALA A 26 -17.30 -9.08 -9.44
N GLU A 27 -18.13 -8.16 -8.96
CA GLU A 27 -18.32 -7.89 -7.54
C GLU A 27 -18.94 -9.09 -6.79
N GLN A 28 -19.90 -9.77 -7.42
CA GLN A 28 -20.48 -11.01 -6.86
C GLN A 28 -19.43 -12.12 -6.75
N ILE A 29 -18.57 -12.27 -7.76
CA ILE A 29 -17.50 -13.27 -7.75
C ILE A 29 -16.52 -12.99 -6.61
N ILE A 30 -16.03 -11.76 -6.46
CA ILE A 30 -15.09 -11.39 -5.39
C ILE A 30 -15.71 -11.72 -4.02
N SER A 31 -16.96 -11.32 -3.81
CA SER A 31 -17.69 -11.60 -2.57
C SER A 31 -17.85 -13.10 -2.32
N PHE A 32 -18.14 -13.87 -3.37
CA PHE A 32 -18.31 -15.31 -3.28
C PHE A 32 -17.00 -16.02 -2.93
N TYR A 33 -15.90 -15.69 -3.62
CA TYR A 33 -14.59 -16.28 -3.37
C TYR A 33 -14.12 -15.98 -1.95
N ARG A 34 -14.22 -14.74 -1.52
CA ARG A 34 -13.83 -14.35 -0.16
C ARG A 34 -14.67 -15.07 0.91
N LYS A 35 -15.99 -15.17 0.72
CA LYS A 35 -16.88 -15.84 1.65
C LYS A 35 -16.61 -17.35 1.76
N ARG A 36 -16.24 -17.99 0.66
CA ARG A 36 -15.96 -19.42 0.58
C ARG A 36 -14.51 -19.78 0.83
N LYS A 37 -13.63 -18.76 0.98
CA LYS A 37 -12.18 -18.93 1.13
C LYS A 37 -11.56 -19.76 -0.01
N TYR A 38 -12.01 -19.51 -1.23
CA TYR A 38 -11.39 -20.08 -2.42
C TYR A 38 -10.08 -19.38 -2.73
N GLU A 39 -9.22 -20.03 -3.50
CA GLU A 39 -7.94 -19.46 -3.90
C GLU A 39 -8.13 -18.15 -4.69
N ALA A 40 -7.59 -17.06 -4.17
CA ALA A 40 -7.69 -15.73 -4.79
C ALA A 40 -6.93 -15.64 -6.12
N GLY A 41 -6.02 -16.58 -6.40
CA GLY A 41 -5.27 -16.65 -7.66
C GLY A 41 -6.14 -16.66 -8.91
N CYS A 42 -7.33 -17.23 -8.83
CA CYS A 42 -8.31 -17.20 -9.93
C CYS A 42 -8.83 -15.78 -10.25
N LEU A 43 -8.71 -14.83 -9.30
CA LEU A 43 -9.20 -13.46 -9.46
C LEU A 43 -8.16 -12.50 -10.05
N THR A 44 -6.91 -12.92 -10.20
CA THR A 44 -5.82 -12.09 -10.75
C THR A 44 -6.07 -11.66 -12.20
N GLY A 45 -6.93 -12.36 -12.92
CA GLY A 45 -7.34 -12.02 -14.29
C GLY A 45 -8.54 -11.07 -14.38
N LEU A 46 -9.11 -10.60 -13.26
CA LEU A 46 -10.18 -9.62 -13.27
C LEU A 46 -9.66 -8.26 -13.73
N ASP A 47 -10.37 -7.64 -14.66
CA ASP A 47 -10.13 -6.24 -15.01
C ASP A 47 -10.65 -5.33 -13.88
N HIS A 48 -9.74 -4.89 -13.02
CA HIS A 48 -10.07 -4.05 -11.87
C HIS A 48 -10.66 -2.68 -12.26
N LYS A 49 -10.46 -2.22 -13.50
CA LYS A 49 -11.05 -0.97 -14.02
C LYS A 49 -12.57 -1.06 -14.13
N LEU A 50 -13.11 -2.28 -14.27
CA LEU A 50 -14.53 -2.53 -14.26
C LEU A 50 -15.17 -2.49 -12.87
N LEU A 51 -14.36 -2.61 -11.82
CA LEU A 51 -14.84 -2.70 -10.44
C LEU A 51 -15.17 -1.33 -9.85
N SER A 52 -16.12 -1.28 -8.93
CA SER A 52 -16.32 -0.13 -8.06
C SER A 52 -15.13 0.05 -7.09
N ALA A 53 -14.95 1.25 -6.54
CA ALA A 53 -13.90 1.50 -5.55
C ALA A 53 -13.99 0.53 -4.35
N ALA A 54 -15.21 0.21 -3.91
CA ALA A 54 -15.43 -0.75 -2.83
C ALA A 54 -15.00 -2.17 -3.20
N ALA A 55 -15.31 -2.62 -4.43
CA ALA A 55 -14.94 -3.95 -4.90
C ALA A 55 -13.42 -4.06 -5.15
N ARG A 56 -12.78 -3.01 -5.68
CA ARG A 56 -11.32 -2.94 -5.83
C ARG A 56 -10.60 -3.09 -4.49
N ARG A 57 -11.05 -2.34 -3.48
CA ARG A 57 -10.52 -2.47 -2.11
C ARG A 57 -10.68 -3.88 -1.58
N MET A 58 -11.87 -4.48 -1.72
CA MET A 58 -12.13 -5.84 -1.27
C MET A 58 -11.21 -6.85 -1.96
N LEU A 59 -10.99 -6.68 -3.26
CA LEU A 59 -10.09 -7.54 -4.04
C LEU A 59 -8.64 -7.37 -3.61
N MET A 60 -8.13 -6.14 -3.51
CA MET A 60 -6.75 -5.87 -3.05
C MET A 60 -6.51 -6.47 -1.66
N GLN A 61 -7.44 -6.26 -0.73
CA GLN A 61 -7.35 -6.82 0.61
C GLN A 61 -7.31 -8.34 0.57
N TYR A 62 -8.18 -8.97 -0.20
CA TYR A 62 -8.23 -10.41 -0.34
C TYR A 62 -6.95 -11.00 -0.97
N LEU A 63 -6.44 -10.37 -2.03
CA LEU A 63 -5.16 -10.76 -2.65
C LEU A 63 -4.00 -10.65 -1.64
N THR A 64 -4.00 -9.61 -0.80
CA THR A 64 -2.99 -9.42 0.24
C THR A 64 -3.09 -10.49 1.34
N GLU A 65 -4.30 -10.80 1.80
CA GLU A 65 -4.58 -11.87 2.78
C GLU A 65 -4.11 -13.25 2.27
N GLU A 66 -4.23 -13.48 0.97
CA GLU A 66 -3.80 -14.73 0.31
C GLU A 66 -2.33 -14.69 -0.19
N HIS A 67 -1.56 -13.67 0.23
CA HIS A 67 -0.14 -13.49 -0.12
C HIS A 67 0.15 -13.30 -1.61
N LEU A 68 -0.83 -12.87 -2.41
CA LEU A 68 -0.67 -12.51 -3.82
C LEU A 68 -0.25 -11.04 -3.98
N TYR A 69 0.84 -10.71 -3.29
CA TYR A 69 1.30 -9.33 -3.11
C TYR A 69 1.63 -8.61 -4.41
N GLU A 70 2.25 -9.28 -5.38
CA GLU A 70 2.61 -8.65 -6.66
C GLU A 70 1.36 -8.09 -7.38
N THR A 71 0.31 -8.89 -7.45
CA THR A 71 -0.95 -8.46 -8.09
C THR A 71 -1.65 -7.36 -7.27
N ALA A 72 -1.67 -7.50 -5.94
CA ALA A 72 -2.24 -6.49 -5.05
C ALA A 72 -1.49 -5.16 -5.15
N TYR A 73 -0.16 -5.19 -5.25
CA TYR A 73 0.66 -4.00 -5.37
C TYR A 73 0.44 -3.27 -6.70
N ARG A 74 0.42 -3.99 -7.82
CA ARG A 74 0.08 -3.40 -9.12
C ARG A 74 -1.30 -2.74 -9.14
N MET A 75 -2.28 -3.35 -8.45
CA MET A 75 -3.59 -2.72 -8.30
C MET A 75 -3.52 -1.46 -7.43
N ALA A 76 -2.70 -1.45 -6.39
CA ALA A 76 -2.51 -0.27 -5.55
C ALA A 76 -1.85 0.88 -6.33
N GLU A 77 -0.88 0.60 -7.20
CA GLU A 77 -0.27 1.58 -8.10
C GLU A 77 -1.30 2.23 -9.05
N GLU A 78 -2.25 1.45 -9.55
CA GLU A 78 -3.27 1.96 -10.48
C GLU A 78 -4.49 2.60 -9.80
N CYS A 79 -4.85 2.15 -8.61
CA CYS A 79 -6.13 2.47 -7.94
C CYS A 79 -5.99 3.23 -6.62
N GLY A 80 -4.76 3.37 -6.10
CA GLY A 80 -4.50 3.89 -4.76
C GLY A 80 -4.67 2.83 -3.66
N TYR A 81 -4.16 3.13 -2.49
CA TYR A 81 -4.10 2.25 -1.31
C TYR A 81 -4.89 2.82 -0.10
N GLU A 82 -5.40 4.04 -0.20
CA GLU A 82 -5.94 4.82 0.93
C GLU A 82 -7.12 4.13 1.62
N HIS A 83 -7.79 3.26 0.91
CA HIS A 83 -8.98 2.57 1.41
C HIS A 83 -8.73 1.15 1.92
N MET A 84 -7.50 0.65 1.84
CA MET A 84 -7.15 -0.65 2.41
C MET A 84 -7.14 -0.58 3.93
N ASP A 85 -7.36 -1.71 4.61
CA ASP A 85 -7.14 -1.75 6.06
C ASP A 85 -5.64 -1.64 6.40
N THR A 86 -5.36 -1.24 7.63
CA THR A 86 -4.01 -0.94 8.07
C THR A 86 -3.08 -2.17 8.02
N ALA A 87 -3.58 -3.34 8.39
CA ALA A 87 -2.77 -4.57 8.39
C ALA A 87 -2.40 -4.98 6.96
N ALA A 88 -3.34 -4.91 6.02
CA ALA A 88 -3.07 -5.17 4.61
C ALA A 88 -2.08 -4.15 4.03
N CYS A 89 -2.22 -2.85 4.38
CA CYS A 89 -1.27 -1.82 3.98
C CYS A 89 0.16 -2.13 4.47
N VAL A 90 0.31 -2.48 5.74
CA VAL A 90 1.64 -2.83 6.32
C VAL A 90 2.25 -4.02 5.58
N SER A 91 1.49 -5.10 5.41
CA SER A 91 1.97 -6.31 4.74
C SER A 91 2.38 -6.05 3.29
N LEU A 92 1.54 -5.32 2.55
CA LEU A 92 1.79 -5.00 1.15
C LEU A 92 2.95 -4.03 0.97
N CYS A 93 3.04 -2.99 1.79
CA CYS A 93 4.14 -2.03 1.78
C CYS A 93 5.49 -2.70 2.11
N SER A 94 5.53 -3.52 3.15
CA SER A 94 6.73 -4.28 3.53
C SER A 94 7.19 -5.22 2.42
N TYR A 95 6.26 -5.93 1.78
CA TYR A 95 6.57 -6.77 0.62
C TYR A 95 7.17 -5.96 -0.53
N ALA A 96 6.56 -4.81 -0.85
CA ALA A 96 7.03 -3.96 -1.93
C ALA A 96 8.45 -3.44 -1.69
N ILE A 97 8.75 -2.98 -0.47
CA ILE A 97 10.09 -2.55 -0.07
C ILE A 97 11.12 -3.69 -0.23
N HIS A 98 10.79 -4.88 0.24
CA HIS A 98 11.68 -6.03 0.07
C HIS A 98 11.92 -6.41 -1.39
N THR A 99 10.90 -6.30 -2.22
CA THR A 99 10.98 -6.64 -3.65
C THR A 99 11.74 -5.59 -4.45
N ALA A 100 11.54 -4.31 -4.15
CA ALA A 100 12.26 -3.19 -4.77
C ALA A 100 13.73 -3.11 -4.33
N GLY A 101 14.16 -3.86 -3.30
CA GLY A 101 15.53 -3.83 -2.81
C GLY A 101 15.94 -2.50 -2.20
N PHE A 102 15.02 -1.77 -1.61
CA PHE A 102 15.19 -0.42 -1.09
C PHE A 102 15.60 0.61 -2.17
N GLU A 103 15.12 0.45 -3.39
CA GLU A 103 15.23 1.48 -4.42
C GLU A 103 14.27 2.63 -4.13
N GLU A 104 14.71 3.86 -4.46
CA GLU A 104 13.87 5.05 -4.30
C GLU A 104 12.74 5.03 -5.35
N ASP A 105 11.50 5.09 -4.88
CA ASP A 105 10.29 5.10 -5.69
C ASP A 105 9.24 6.01 -5.05
N ASP A 106 8.78 7.03 -5.77
CA ASP A 106 7.86 8.04 -5.25
C ASP A 106 6.52 7.44 -4.80
N PHE A 107 6.01 6.43 -5.50
CA PHE A 107 4.78 5.77 -5.11
C PHE A 107 4.96 4.96 -3.83
N LEU A 108 6.04 4.19 -3.76
CA LEU A 108 6.36 3.38 -2.59
C LEU A 108 6.67 4.27 -1.37
N LEU A 109 7.35 5.40 -1.58
CA LEU A 109 7.61 6.38 -0.52
C LEU A 109 6.31 6.96 0.05
N GLY A 110 5.40 7.40 -0.82
CA GLY A 110 4.07 7.88 -0.40
C GLY A 110 3.23 6.78 0.27
N PHE A 111 3.37 5.53 -0.16
CA PHE A 111 2.71 4.41 0.48
C PHE A 111 3.27 4.13 1.88
N ALA A 112 4.58 4.13 2.04
CA ALA A 112 5.25 3.97 3.34
C ALA A 112 4.87 5.10 4.32
N GLU A 113 4.83 6.33 3.86
CA GLU A 113 4.35 7.50 4.62
C GLU A 113 2.90 7.33 5.07
N HIS A 114 2.01 6.90 4.16
CA HIS A 114 0.62 6.63 4.48
C HIS A 114 0.46 5.58 5.58
N VAL A 115 1.25 4.49 5.52
CA VAL A 115 1.27 3.47 6.58
C VAL A 115 1.77 4.06 7.89
N PHE A 116 2.82 4.86 7.84
CA PHE A 116 3.40 5.52 9.01
C PHE A 116 2.36 6.38 9.74
N TYR A 117 1.63 7.23 9.04
CA TYR A 117 0.60 8.08 9.64
C TYR A 117 -0.60 7.32 10.21
N ARG A 118 -0.77 6.07 9.84
CA ARG A 118 -1.79 5.18 10.45
C ARG A 118 -1.33 4.56 11.76
N GLY A 119 -0.09 4.80 12.16
CA GLY A 119 0.45 4.36 13.44
C GLY A 119 0.72 2.85 13.56
N THR A 120 0.72 2.14 12.43
CA THR A 120 1.05 0.71 12.40
C THR A 120 2.14 0.47 11.37
N TYR A 121 3.36 0.30 11.85
CA TYR A 121 4.54 0.18 11.03
C TYR A 121 5.51 -0.84 11.64
N ASN A 122 6.49 -1.25 10.86
CA ASN A 122 7.56 -2.15 11.28
C ASN A 122 8.93 -1.56 10.92
N ASP A 123 9.99 -2.27 11.29
CA ASP A 123 11.37 -1.90 11.04
C ASP A 123 11.66 -1.68 9.55
N VAL A 124 11.15 -2.53 8.66
CA VAL A 124 11.36 -2.43 7.20
C VAL A 124 10.84 -1.09 6.66
N ILE A 125 9.62 -0.71 7.06
CA ILE A 125 9.00 0.56 6.64
C ILE A 125 9.77 1.75 7.23
N LEU A 126 10.16 1.67 8.49
CA LEU A 126 10.93 2.73 9.14
C LEU A 126 12.32 2.91 8.50
N ILE A 127 13.04 1.83 8.23
CA ILE A 127 14.34 1.87 7.52
C ILE A 127 14.18 2.54 6.15
N TYR A 128 13.15 2.16 5.40
CA TYR A 128 12.87 2.73 4.09
C TYR A 128 12.59 4.24 4.20
N LEU A 129 11.73 4.66 5.15
CA LEU A 129 11.43 6.05 5.40
C LEU A 129 12.65 6.85 5.85
N CYS A 130 13.46 6.32 6.77
CA CYS A 130 14.71 6.96 7.20
C CYS A 130 15.65 7.19 6.02
N LYS A 131 15.70 6.27 5.08
CA LYS A 131 16.61 6.35 3.94
C LYS A 131 16.15 7.31 2.86
N TYR A 132 14.86 7.31 2.51
CA TYR A 132 14.38 7.99 1.31
C TYR A 132 13.36 9.11 1.56
N TYR A 133 12.67 9.14 2.72
CA TYR A 133 11.70 10.19 2.96
C TYR A 133 12.33 11.58 2.92
N ASN A 134 11.78 12.47 2.12
CA ASN A 134 12.27 13.82 1.91
C ASN A 134 11.15 14.85 2.00
N GLY A 135 10.26 14.66 2.97
CA GLY A 135 9.09 15.51 3.21
C GLY A 135 9.32 16.61 4.25
N ALA A 136 8.26 16.99 4.95
CA ALA A 136 8.31 18.02 5.98
C ALA A 136 9.19 17.62 7.17
N THR A 137 9.97 18.57 7.69
CA THR A 137 10.88 18.39 8.83
C THR A 137 10.18 17.76 10.05
N LYS A 138 8.94 18.16 10.33
CA LYS A 138 8.16 17.59 11.43
C LYS A 138 7.95 16.09 11.27
N THR A 139 7.53 15.65 10.08
CA THR A 139 7.33 14.22 9.80
C THR A 139 8.65 13.46 9.87
N MET A 140 9.74 14.03 9.39
CA MET A 140 11.08 13.43 9.50
C MET A 140 11.48 13.24 10.96
N ALA A 141 11.20 14.21 11.84
CA ALA A 141 11.44 14.11 13.27
C ALA A 141 10.58 13.04 13.95
N GLU A 142 9.32 12.89 13.52
CA GLU A 142 8.43 11.80 13.99
C GLU A 142 8.94 10.43 13.55
N ILE A 143 9.40 10.29 12.31
CA ILE A 143 10.03 9.06 11.79
C ILE A 143 11.30 8.74 12.58
N TRP A 144 12.14 9.72 12.83
CA TRP A 144 13.37 9.58 13.63
C TRP A 144 13.10 9.08 15.05
N LYS A 145 12.12 9.69 15.74
CA LYS A 145 11.70 9.24 17.08
C LYS A 145 11.17 7.80 17.07
N ALA A 146 10.36 7.46 16.06
CA ALA A 146 9.83 6.11 15.91
C ALA A 146 10.96 5.10 15.63
N ALA A 147 11.91 5.43 14.77
CA ALA A 147 13.06 4.59 14.44
C ALA A 147 13.96 4.32 15.66
N GLY A 148 14.15 5.32 16.51
CA GLY A 148 14.89 5.16 17.77
C GLY A 148 14.25 4.14 18.71
N ALA A 149 12.92 4.03 18.73
CA ALA A 149 12.21 3.01 19.49
C ALA A 149 12.45 1.58 18.98
N PHE A 150 12.89 1.42 17.73
CA PHE A 150 13.22 0.14 17.09
C PHE A 150 14.73 -0.10 16.98
N ASP A 151 15.57 0.75 17.58
CA ASP A 151 17.04 0.67 17.50
C ASP A 151 17.56 0.68 16.04
N ILE A 152 16.95 1.52 15.21
CA ILE A 152 17.31 1.67 13.79
C ILE A 152 18.33 2.80 13.65
N ASP A 153 19.37 2.57 12.84
CA ASP A 153 20.35 3.59 12.47
C ASP A 153 19.68 4.70 11.65
N THR A 154 19.65 5.90 12.19
CA THR A 154 18.97 7.08 11.62
C THR A 154 19.93 8.18 11.19
N PHE A 155 21.24 7.91 11.10
CA PHE A 155 22.25 8.92 10.82
C PHE A 155 21.92 9.77 9.57
N ASP A 156 21.56 9.14 8.46
CA ASP A 156 21.19 9.85 7.22
C ASP A 156 19.93 10.72 7.39
N LEU A 157 18.97 10.29 8.21
CA LEU A 157 17.75 11.05 8.48
C LEU A 157 18.04 12.25 9.37
N GLU A 158 18.87 12.07 10.41
CA GLU A 158 19.29 13.13 11.30
C GLU A 158 20.03 14.25 10.54
N GLU A 159 20.97 13.89 9.67
CA GLU A 159 21.70 14.85 8.83
C GLU A 159 20.73 15.64 7.90
N ARG A 160 19.74 14.98 7.33
CA ARG A 160 18.73 15.64 6.50
C ARG A 160 17.82 16.57 7.29
N ILE A 161 17.40 16.17 8.49
CA ILE A 161 16.62 17.03 9.39
C ILE A 161 17.40 18.29 9.71
N LEU A 162 18.65 18.14 10.16
CA LEU A 162 19.51 19.26 10.50
C LEU A 162 19.76 20.18 9.30
N SER A 163 19.99 19.62 8.13
CA SER A 163 20.19 20.40 6.91
C SER A 163 18.95 21.21 6.53
N GLN A 164 17.77 20.63 6.61
CA GLN A 164 16.51 21.34 6.32
C GLN A 164 16.23 22.42 7.37
N MET A 165 16.51 22.16 8.63
CA MET A 165 16.38 23.14 9.70
C MET A 165 17.30 24.35 9.49
N LEU A 166 18.51 24.15 8.99
CA LEU A 166 19.46 25.24 8.68
C LEU A 166 18.96 26.18 7.57
N TYR A 167 18.08 25.71 6.68
CA TYR A 167 17.53 26.49 5.57
C TYR A 167 16.10 27.01 5.82
N SER A 168 15.46 26.67 6.96
CA SER A 168 14.11 27.07 7.31
C SER A 168 14.13 28.35 8.16
N THR A 169 13.22 29.30 7.87
CA THR A 169 13.01 30.52 8.67
C THR A 169 12.23 30.27 9.97
N ASP A 170 11.54 29.14 10.10
CA ASP A 170 10.75 28.74 11.29
C ASP A 170 11.55 27.88 12.29
N TYR A 171 12.84 27.95 12.20
CA TYR A 171 13.86 27.15 12.81
C TYR A 171 13.76 26.92 14.33
N ILE A 172 13.34 27.92 15.10
CA ILE A 172 13.39 27.86 16.56
C ILE A 172 12.30 26.97 17.16
N ALA A 173 11.09 26.99 16.58
CA ALA A 173 9.97 26.20 17.06
C ALA A 173 10.17 24.69 16.80
N ASP A 174 10.81 24.32 15.69
CA ASP A 174 11.05 22.93 15.31
C ASP A 174 12.17 22.28 16.16
N ILE A 175 13.16 23.08 16.62
CA ILE A 175 14.24 22.60 17.50
C ILE A 175 13.69 22.24 18.88
N GLU A 176 12.78 23.03 19.44
CA GLU A 176 12.21 22.77 20.77
C GLU A 176 11.33 21.51 20.80
N GLU A 177 10.81 21.05 19.66
CA GLU A 177 10.05 19.79 19.56
C GLU A 177 10.94 18.54 19.44
N ILE A 178 12.23 18.69 19.06
CA ILE A 178 13.16 17.57 18.82
C ILE A 178 14.01 17.26 20.06
N TYR A 179 14.26 18.26 20.91
CA TYR A 179 15.04 18.17 22.14
C TYR A 179 14.18 18.36 23.40
#